data_c2e53d8d048113501683dbbcde821d9d
#
_entry.id   c2e53d8d048113501683dbbcde821d9d
#
_cell.length_a   1.000
_cell.length_b   1.000
_cell.length_c   1.000
_cell.angle_alpha   90.00
_cell.angle_beta   90.00
_cell.angle_gamma   90.00
#
_symmetry.space_group_name_H-M   'P 1'
#
loop_
_entity.id
_entity.type
_entity.pdbx_description
1 polymer ?
#
loop_
_entity_poly.entity_id
_entity_poly.type
_entity_poly.pdbx_seq_one_letter_code
_entity_poly.pdbx_strand_id
1 'polypeptide(L)'
;MRRGARYVALCLAVLVALFPFWWMLVTSLKRPVDIFAGVSLVPQHPTGQNYSRLFSAYHMGSFLVNSLVVVTVAVAASLVLGTLAAYALARFRLPLGLNGSALVVSMLVRSLPPILLVIPLYITLAKQGLLNTRLGLIIVYGGLNTSFVIWMMQSFFQEIPRDIEEAAMVDGDSRLTALRRVVLPLAAPGLAATAIFSVITTYNDFLIALTLTSTPDSQTVPVGVSTLIGKIQIEWGPMAAAGVIGALPIMIFAILVQRHFVRGLTLGAVK
;
A
#
# COMPACT_ATOMS: atom_id res chain seq x y z
N MET A 1 15.35 32.54 -21.58
CA MET A 1 13.97 32.70 -21.06
C MET A 1 13.21 31.38 -20.78
N ARG A 2 13.27 30.35 -21.64
CA ARG A 2 12.50 29.07 -21.42
C ARG A 2 12.91 28.28 -20.17
N ARG A 3 14.18 28.30 -19.73
CA ARG A 3 14.63 27.55 -18.53
C ARG A 3 14.09 28.17 -17.23
N GLY A 4 14.15 29.51 -17.07
CA GLY A 4 13.60 30.19 -15.89
C GLY A 4 12.10 29.97 -15.71
N ALA A 5 11.32 30.06 -16.79
CA ALA A 5 9.88 29.79 -16.74
C ALA A 5 9.56 28.34 -16.30
N ARG A 6 10.37 27.35 -16.71
CA ARG A 6 10.21 25.96 -16.28
C ARG A 6 10.47 25.78 -14.78
N TYR A 7 11.52 26.40 -14.22
CA TYR A 7 11.79 26.33 -12.79
C TYR A 7 10.70 27.02 -11.96
N VAL A 8 10.20 28.17 -12.41
CA VAL A 8 9.06 28.83 -11.74
C VAL A 8 7.81 27.94 -11.77
N ALA A 9 7.47 27.35 -12.92
CA ALA A 9 6.34 26.43 -13.02
C ALA A 9 6.50 25.21 -12.12
N LEU A 10 7.70 24.63 -12.04
CA LEU A 10 7.98 23.51 -11.15
C LEU A 10 7.85 23.90 -9.68
N CYS A 11 8.39 25.05 -9.28
CA CYS A 11 8.26 25.55 -7.89
C CYS A 11 6.79 25.76 -7.53
N LEU A 12 6.01 26.39 -8.41
CA LEU A 12 4.57 26.58 -8.19
C LEU A 12 3.84 25.25 -8.06
N ALA A 13 4.12 24.29 -8.93
CA ALA A 13 3.51 22.96 -8.86
C ALA A 13 3.84 22.25 -7.54
N VAL A 14 5.09 22.34 -7.08
CA VAL A 14 5.51 21.77 -5.79
C VAL A 14 4.82 22.47 -4.62
N LEU A 15 4.73 23.79 -4.62
CA LEU A 15 4.04 24.56 -3.57
C LEU A 15 2.55 24.18 -3.49
N VAL A 16 1.87 24.07 -4.65
CA VAL A 16 0.47 23.67 -4.70
C VAL A 16 0.29 22.23 -4.19
N ALA A 17 1.19 21.30 -4.58
CA ALA A 17 1.13 19.92 -4.14
C ALA A 17 1.42 19.75 -2.61
N LEU A 18 2.29 20.58 -2.05
CA LEU A 18 2.64 20.53 -0.63
C LEU A 18 1.65 21.30 0.25
N PHE A 19 0.86 22.21 -0.30
CA PHE A 19 -0.04 23.06 0.45
C PHE A 19 -1.04 22.29 1.33
N PRO A 20 -1.72 21.23 0.87
CA PRO A 20 -2.64 20.47 1.74
C PRO A 20 -1.92 19.80 2.92
N PHE A 21 -0.69 19.32 2.74
CA PHE A 21 0.10 18.74 3.83
C PHE A 21 0.55 19.82 4.83
N TRP A 22 0.95 20.98 4.34
CA TRP A 22 1.24 22.14 5.18
C TRP A 22 0.02 22.57 5.98
N TRP A 23 -1.15 22.66 5.33
CA TRP A 23 -2.39 23.05 5.99
C TRP A 23 -2.80 22.04 7.07
N MET A 24 -2.66 20.76 6.79
CA MET A 24 -2.91 19.70 7.76
C MET A 24 -1.95 19.80 8.96
N LEU A 25 -0.66 20.04 8.72
CA LEU A 25 0.32 20.23 9.78
C LEU A 25 0.00 21.46 10.63
N VAL A 26 -0.32 22.60 10.02
CA VAL A 26 -0.73 23.82 10.73
C VAL A 26 -1.98 23.60 11.56
N THR A 27 -2.99 22.94 10.99
CA THR A 27 -4.26 22.65 11.70
C THR A 27 -4.05 21.69 12.87
N SER A 28 -3.15 20.70 12.75
CA SER A 28 -2.83 19.78 13.83
C SER A 28 -2.21 20.44 15.06
N LEU A 29 -1.60 21.62 14.87
CA LEU A 29 -0.95 22.41 15.92
C LEU A 29 -1.85 23.54 16.47
N LYS A 30 -3.06 23.74 15.93
CA LYS A 30 -4.00 24.75 16.43
C LYS A 30 -4.83 24.25 17.61
N ARG A 31 -5.20 25.15 18.51
CA ARG A 31 -6.23 24.87 19.52
C ARG A 31 -7.61 24.78 18.86
N PRO A 32 -8.57 24.05 19.42
CA PRO A 32 -9.91 23.92 18.84
C PRO A 32 -10.58 25.27 18.52
N VAL A 33 -10.41 26.27 19.39
CA VAL A 33 -10.96 27.61 19.19
C VAL A 33 -10.31 28.39 18.04
N ASP A 34 -9.02 28.15 17.79
CA ASP A 34 -8.26 28.84 16.74
C ASP A 34 -8.51 28.24 15.34
N ILE A 35 -9.05 27.00 15.25
CA ILE A 35 -9.36 26.36 13.97
C ILE A 35 -10.47 27.11 13.22
N PHE A 36 -11.45 27.64 13.97
CA PHE A 36 -12.61 28.35 13.41
C PHE A 36 -12.49 29.88 13.50
N ALA A 37 -11.45 30.41 14.15
CA ALA A 37 -11.27 31.86 14.33
C ALA A 37 -10.86 32.59 13.04
N GLY A 38 -10.51 31.87 11.97
CA GLY A 38 -10.10 32.43 10.68
C GLY A 38 -8.99 31.66 10.01
N VAL A 39 -8.70 32.03 8.74
CA VAL A 39 -7.63 31.42 7.96
C VAL A 39 -6.29 31.97 8.42
N SER A 40 -5.44 31.13 8.98
CA SER A 40 -4.06 31.45 9.32
C SER A 40 -3.10 30.38 8.81
N LEU A 41 -2.06 30.78 8.09
CA LEU A 41 -1.04 29.89 7.51
C LEU A 41 0.00 29.41 8.53
N VAL A 42 -0.01 30.02 9.74
CA VAL A 42 0.87 29.67 10.87
C VAL A 42 0.02 29.63 12.12
N PRO A 43 0.19 28.67 13.03
CA PRO A 43 -0.58 28.62 14.27
C PRO A 43 -0.16 29.79 15.18
N GLN A 44 -1.12 30.59 15.60
CA GLN A 44 -0.86 31.75 16.50
C GLN A 44 -0.52 31.29 17.93
N HIS A 45 -1.13 30.21 18.37
CA HIS A 45 -0.90 29.57 19.67
C HIS A 45 -0.65 28.07 19.46
N PRO A 46 0.57 27.68 19.05
CA PRO A 46 0.87 26.29 18.72
C PRO A 46 0.72 25.40 19.96
N THR A 47 0.09 24.24 19.76
CA THR A 47 -0.10 23.26 20.83
C THR A 47 0.14 21.84 20.33
N GLY A 48 0.71 20.98 21.20
CA GLY A 48 0.81 19.53 20.96
C GLY A 48 -0.38 18.72 21.49
N GLN A 49 -1.40 19.39 22.03
CA GLN A 49 -2.53 18.73 22.69
C GLN A 49 -3.32 17.78 21.77
N ASN A 50 -3.43 18.10 20.48
CA ASN A 50 -4.09 17.23 19.50
C ASN A 50 -3.35 15.90 19.34
N TYR A 51 -2.03 15.93 19.34
CA TYR A 51 -1.20 14.71 19.30
C TYR A 51 -1.30 13.91 20.60
N SER A 52 -1.21 14.57 21.77
CA SER A 52 -1.37 13.91 23.07
C SER A 52 -2.73 13.19 23.15
N ARG A 53 -3.83 13.88 22.82
CA ARG A 53 -5.18 13.29 22.79
C ARG A 53 -5.29 12.13 21.80
N LEU A 54 -4.63 12.25 20.63
CA LEU A 54 -4.66 11.23 19.60
C LEU A 54 -4.11 9.88 20.11
N PHE A 55 -3.05 9.91 20.90
CA PHE A 55 -2.47 8.70 21.47
C PHE A 55 -3.15 8.24 22.75
N SER A 56 -3.57 9.15 23.61
CA SER A 56 -4.17 8.80 24.93
C SER A 56 -5.65 8.43 24.85
N ALA A 57 -6.43 9.10 23.99
CA ALA A 57 -7.89 8.93 23.93
C ALA A 57 -8.37 8.18 22.68
N TYR A 58 -7.64 8.27 21.56
CA TYR A 58 -8.08 7.73 20.27
C TYR A 58 -7.27 6.51 19.79
N HIS A 59 -6.44 5.91 20.63
CA HIS A 59 -5.73 4.67 20.36
C HIS A 59 -4.85 4.65 19.08
N MET A 60 -4.36 5.81 18.63
CA MET A 60 -3.60 5.92 17.38
C MET A 60 -2.39 5.01 17.32
N GLY A 61 -1.73 4.75 18.46
CA GLY A 61 -0.63 3.81 18.56
C GLY A 61 -1.03 2.40 18.11
N SER A 62 -2.18 1.91 18.57
CA SER A 62 -2.71 0.59 18.16
C SER A 62 -3.01 0.56 16.65
N PHE A 63 -3.65 1.59 16.10
CA PHE A 63 -3.96 1.67 14.67
C PHE A 63 -2.70 1.67 13.79
N LEU A 64 -1.65 2.39 14.21
CA LEU A 64 -0.35 2.39 13.51
C LEU A 64 0.29 1.01 13.52
N VAL A 65 0.38 0.38 14.68
CA VAL A 65 0.95 -0.97 14.81
C VAL A 65 0.15 -1.97 13.99
N ASN A 66 -1.18 -1.92 14.05
CA ASN A 66 -2.05 -2.80 13.27
C ASN A 66 -1.81 -2.61 11.76
N SER A 67 -1.82 -1.36 11.27
CA SER A 67 -1.56 -1.07 9.86
C SER A 67 -0.19 -1.57 9.42
N LEU A 68 0.87 -1.30 10.20
CA LEU A 68 2.22 -1.74 9.87
C LEU A 68 2.34 -3.26 9.84
N VAL A 69 1.81 -3.96 10.85
CA VAL A 69 1.86 -5.42 10.92
C VAL A 69 1.06 -6.04 9.78
N VAL A 70 -0.20 -5.61 9.61
CA VAL A 70 -1.09 -6.16 8.57
C VAL A 70 -0.50 -5.94 7.18
N VAL A 71 -0.08 -4.72 6.85
CA VAL A 71 0.49 -4.39 5.55
C VAL A 71 1.78 -5.16 5.29
N THR A 72 2.71 -5.14 6.25
CA THR A 72 4.02 -5.79 6.06
C THR A 72 3.86 -7.30 5.87
N VAL A 73 3.07 -7.97 6.70
CA VAL A 73 2.91 -9.42 6.63
C VAL A 73 2.11 -9.83 5.40
N ALA A 74 0.98 -9.15 5.11
CA ALA A 74 0.15 -9.47 3.95
C ALA A 74 0.91 -9.25 2.64
N VAL A 75 1.62 -8.12 2.50
CA VAL A 75 2.38 -7.82 1.27
C VAL A 75 3.58 -8.74 1.13
N ALA A 76 4.34 -9.01 2.20
CA ALA A 76 5.47 -9.94 2.13
C ALA A 76 5.01 -11.35 1.71
N ALA A 77 3.94 -11.87 2.32
CA ALA A 77 3.37 -13.16 1.96
C ALA A 77 2.90 -13.18 0.49
N SER A 78 2.18 -12.15 0.06
CA SER A 78 1.68 -12.07 -1.32
C SER A 78 2.82 -11.92 -2.35
N LEU A 79 3.88 -11.19 -2.02
CA LEU A 79 5.05 -11.09 -2.90
C LEU A 79 5.74 -12.45 -3.06
N VAL A 80 5.92 -13.20 -1.99
CA VAL A 80 6.53 -14.55 -2.07
C VAL A 80 5.64 -15.49 -2.87
N LEU A 81 4.38 -15.65 -2.46
CA LEU A 81 3.45 -16.60 -3.10
C LEU A 81 3.12 -16.20 -4.54
N GLY A 82 2.82 -14.93 -4.76
CA GLY A 82 2.45 -14.42 -6.07
C GLY A 82 3.61 -14.44 -7.06
N THR A 83 4.85 -14.14 -6.62
CA THR A 83 6.04 -14.21 -7.47
C THR A 83 6.35 -15.64 -7.89
N LEU A 84 6.26 -16.62 -6.96
CA LEU A 84 6.46 -18.03 -7.29
C LEU A 84 5.37 -18.53 -8.25
N ALA A 85 4.11 -18.16 -8.02
CA ALA A 85 3.00 -18.50 -8.90
C ALA A 85 3.16 -17.85 -10.29
N ALA A 86 3.52 -16.57 -10.35
CA ALA A 86 3.78 -15.85 -11.60
C ALA A 86 4.91 -16.47 -12.40
N TYR A 87 6.01 -16.86 -11.73
CA TYR A 87 7.13 -17.56 -12.35
C TYR A 87 6.67 -18.92 -12.92
N ALA A 88 5.90 -19.68 -12.14
CA ALA A 88 5.36 -20.96 -12.62
C ALA A 88 4.49 -20.78 -13.87
N LEU A 89 3.58 -19.80 -13.87
CA LEU A 89 2.72 -19.48 -15.01
C LEU A 89 3.50 -18.99 -16.25
N ALA A 90 4.63 -18.31 -16.06
CA ALA A 90 5.44 -17.79 -17.16
C ALA A 90 6.36 -18.87 -17.78
N ARG A 91 6.82 -19.85 -17.00
CA ARG A 91 7.84 -20.84 -17.41
C ARG A 91 7.27 -22.22 -17.72
N PHE A 92 6.20 -22.64 -17.04
CA PHE A 92 5.63 -23.97 -17.22
C PHE A 92 4.32 -23.92 -18.02
N ARG A 93 4.10 -24.96 -18.82
CA ARG A 93 2.81 -25.20 -19.45
C ARG A 93 1.98 -26.09 -18.51
N LEU A 94 1.04 -25.48 -17.83
CA LEU A 94 0.13 -26.22 -16.96
C LEU A 94 -0.96 -26.92 -17.78
N PRO A 95 -1.39 -28.14 -17.37
CA PRO A 95 -2.44 -28.86 -18.07
C PRO A 95 -3.77 -28.08 -18.05
N LEU A 96 -4.69 -28.45 -18.94
CA LEU A 96 -6.07 -27.93 -18.99
C LEU A 96 -6.18 -26.40 -19.21
N GLY A 97 -5.14 -25.75 -19.76
CA GLY A 97 -5.16 -24.29 -20.00
C GLY A 97 -5.11 -23.45 -18.72
N LEU A 98 -4.66 -24.02 -17.60
CA LEU A 98 -4.60 -23.36 -16.29
C LEU A 98 -3.76 -22.07 -16.29
N ASN A 99 -2.78 -21.93 -17.20
CA ASN A 99 -2.03 -20.67 -17.34
C ASN A 99 -2.97 -19.49 -17.69
N GLY A 100 -3.82 -19.67 -18.71
CA GLY A 100 -4.76 -18.62 -19.12
C GLY A 100 -5.85 -18.38 -18.08
N SER A 101 -6.44 -19.43 -17.54
CA SER A 101 -7.51 -19.29 -16.54
C SER A 101 -7.02 -18.65 -15.24
N ALA A 102 -5.83 -19.01 -14.74
CA ALA A 102 -5.24 -18.39 -13.54
C ALA A 102 -5.04 -16.89 -13.72
N LEU A 103 -4.59 -16.45 -14.90
CA LEU A 103 -4.45 -15.02 -15.21
C LEU A 103 -5.78 -14.32 -15.27
N VAL A 104 -6.75 -14.90 -15.99
CA VAL A 104 -8.10 -14.33 -16.08
C VAL A 104 -8.71 -14.21 -14.68
N VAL A 105 -8.60 -15.23 -13.84
CA VAL A 105 -9.09 -15.18 -12.45
C VAL A 105 -8.37 -14.08 -11.67
N SER A 106 -7.04 -13.96 -11.79
CA SER A 106 -6.28 -12.89 -11.12
C SER A 106 -6.73 -11.50 -11.55
N MET A 107 -7.00 -11.31 -12.85
CA MET A 107 -7.53 -10.04 -13.38
C MET A 107 -8.96 -9.78 -12.91
N LEU A 108 -9.82 -10.80 -12.91
CA LEU A 108 -11.22 -10.69 -12.45
C LEU A 108 -11.27 -10.28 -10.98
N VAL A 109 -10.51 -10.95 -10.10
CA VAL A 109 -10.44 -10.60 -8.67
C VAL A 109 -10.05 -9.14 -8.47
N ARG A 110 -9.11 -8.65 -9.28
CA ARG A 110 -8.65 -7.25 -9.22
C ARG A 110 -9.67 -6.27 -9.76
N SER A 111 -10.48 -6.68 -10.76
CA SER A 111 -11.49 -5.83 -11.40
C SER A 111 -12.80 -5.75 -10.62
N LEU A 112 -13.05 -6.69 -9.70
CA LEU A 112 -14.25 -6.67 -8.87
C LEU A 112 -14.23 -5.46 -7.94
N PRO A 113 -15.33 -4.69 -7.86
CA PRO A 113 -15.46 -3.67 -6.83
C PRO A 113 -15.32 -4.30 -5.42
N PRO A 114 -14.47 -3.76 -4.53
CA PRO A 114 -14.24 -4.35 -3.21
C PRO A 114 -15.52 -4.61 -2.41
N ILE A 115 -16.55 -3.78 -2.59
CA ILE A 115 -17.84 -3.92 -1.90
C ILE A 115 -18.53 -5.26 -2.18
N LEU A 116 -18.33 -5.85 -3.36
CA LEU A 116 -18.91 -7.16 -3.70
C LEU A 116 -18.24 -8.30 -2.93
N LEU A 117 -16.98 -8.11 -2.55
CA LEU A 117 -16.21 -9.10 -1.80
C LEU A 117 -16.46 -9.04 -0.29
N VAL A 118 -16.94 -7.89 0.22
CA VAL A 118 -17.11 -7.64 1.65
C VAL A 118 -18.02 -8.68 2.32
N ILE A 119 -19.22 -8.95 1.75
CA ILE A 119 -20.17 -9.87 2.36
C ILE A 119 -19.65 -11.31 2.42
N PRO A 120 -19.17 -11.93 1.33
CA PRO A 120 -18.63 -13.29 1.38
C PRO A 120 -17.38 -13.40 2.27
N LEU A 121 -16.51 -12.40 2.29
CA LEU A 121 -15.35 -12.36 3.18
C LEU A 121 -15.77 -12.29 4.65
N TYR A 122 -16.72 -11.42 4.97
CA TYR A 122 -17.28 -11.30 6.32
C TYR A 122 -17.83 -12.63 6.82
N ILE A 123 -18.70 -13.27 6.03
CA ILE A 123 -19.32 -14.56 6.39
C ILE A 123 -18.25 -15.64 6.58
N THR A 124 -17.26 -15.69 5.70
CA THR A 124 -16.18 -16.68 5.76
C THR A 124 -15.34 -16.52 7.02
N LEU A 125 -14.90 -15.28 7.32
CA LEU A 125 -14.11 -14.99 8.51
C LEU A 125 -14.92 -15.16 9.80
N ALA A 126 -16.22 -14.83 9.79
CA ALA A 126 -17.11 -15.05 10.92
C ALA A 126 -17.18 -16.53 11.30
N LYS A 127 -17.36 -17.41 10.32
CA LYS A 127 -17.40 -18.88 10.53
C LYS A 127 -16.09 -19.44 11.07
N GLN A 128 -14.97 -18.78 10.77
CA GLN A 128 -13.63 -19.21 11.21
C GLN A 128 -13.18 -18.54 12.52
N GLY A 129 -13.99 -17.64 13.10
CA GLY A 129 -13.62 -16.89 14.30
C GLY A 129 -12.50 -15.87 14.05
N LEU A 130 -12.30 -15.42 12.80
CA LEU A 130 -11.24 -14.52 12.39
C LEU A 130 -11.71 -13.06 12.20
N LEU A 131 -13.02 -12.77 12.40
CA LEU A 131 -13.48 -11.38 12.45
C LEU A 131 -12.82 -10.62 13.58
N ASN A 132 -12.63 -9.34 13.37
CA ASN A 132 -12.03 -8.43 14.35
C ASN A 132 -10.62 -8.87 14.79
N THR A 133 -9.83 -9.47 13.87
CA THR A 133 -8.45 -9.87 14.12
C THR A 133 -7.51 -9.35 13.06
N ARG A 134 -6.24 -9.06 13.43
CA ARG A 134 -5.17 -8.74 12.48
C ARG A 134 -4.95 -9.88 11.49
N LEU A 135 -5.05 -11.14 11.95
CA LEU A 135 -4.86 -12.31 11.10
C LEU A 135 -5.92 -12.38 9.99
N GLY A 136 -7.19 -12.10 10.32
CA GLY A 136 -8.25 -12.01 9.31
C GLY A 136 -7.93 -11.00 8.20
N LEU A 137 -7.49 -9.80 8.58
CA LEU A 137 -7.05 -8.78 7.61
C LEU A 137 -5.83 -9.24 6.80
N ILE A 138 -4.83 -9.86 7.43
CA ILE A 138 -3.63 -10.37 6.75
C ILE A 138 -4.01 -11.42 5.69
N ILE A 139 -4.90 -12.34 5.99
CA ILE A 139 -5.36 -13.38 5.05
C ILE A 139 -6.09 -12.74 3.87
N VAL A 140 -7.00 -11.80 4.13
CA VAL A 140 -7.78 -11.15 3.08
C VAL A 140 -6.87 -10.31 2.17
N TYR A 141 -6.07 -9.43 2.74
CA TYR A 141 -5.16 -8.60 1.94
C TYR A 141 -4.06 -9.42 1.27
N GLY A 142 -3.57 -10.46 1.92
CA GLY A 142 -2.62 -11.41 1.33
C GLY A 142 -3.18 -12.07 0.07
N GLY A 143 -4.43 -12.57 0.13
CA GLY A 143 -5.11 -13.16 -1.01
C GLY A 143 -5.34 -12.17 -2.16
N LEU A 144 -5.88 -10.99 -1.85
CA LEU A 144 -6.13 -9.95 -2.86
C LEU A 144 -4.84 -9.45 -3.52
N ASN A 145 -3.80 -9.21 -2.74
CA ASN A 145 -2.50 -8.80 -3.27
C ASN A 145 -1.81 -9.92 -4.06
N THR A 146 -1.99 -11.19 -3.68
CA THR A 146 -1.40 -12.31 -4.44
C THR A 146 -1.89 -12.31 -5.88
N SER A 147 -3.18 -12.08 -6.12
CA SER A 147 -3.73 -11.95 -7.47
C SER A 147 -3.07 -10.81 -8.26
N PHE A 148 -2.86 -9.66 -7.61
CA PHE A 148 -2.18 -8.52 -8.23
C PHE A 148 -0.71 -8.82 -8.54
N VAL A 149 0.01 -9.45 -7.60
CA VAL A 149 1.43 -9.83 -7.77
C VAL A 149 1.58 -10.82 -8.92
N ILE A 150 0.70 -11.81 -9.02
CA ILE A 150 0.70 -12.78 -10.14
C ILE A 150 0.60 -12.04 -11.46
N TRP A 151 -0.38 -11.18 -11.60
CA TRP A 151 -0.62 -10.43 -12.85
C TRP A 151 0.57 -9.56 -13.24
N MET A 152 1.09 -8.77 -12.28
CA MET A 152 2.23 -7.88 -12.54
C MET A 152 3.51 -8.67 -12.86
N MET A 153 3.88 -9.60 -11.98
CA MET A 153 5.16 -10.29 -12.10
C MET A 153 5.24 -11.23 -13.30
N GLN A 154 4.11 -11.80 -13.72
CA GLN A 154 4.08 -12.64 -14.91
C GLN A 154 4.50 -11.86 -16.16
N SER A 155 4.06 -10.62 -16.32
CA SER A 155 4.49 -9.77 -17.44
C SER A 155 6.00 -9.54 -17.43
N PHE A 156 6.57 -9.22 -16.25
CA PHE A 156 8.03 -9.07 -16.12
C PHE A 156 8.80 -10.35 -16.42
N PHE A 157 8.31 -11.52 -15.97
CA PHE A 157 8.96 -12.79 -16.27
C PHE A 157 8.87 -13.18 -17.74
N GLN A 158 7.82 -12.80 -18.45
CA GLN A 158 7.68 -13.03 -19.89
C GLN A 158 8.68 -12.21 -20.74
N GLU A 159 9.05 -11.01 -20.25
CA GLU A 159 10.05 -10.17 -20.93
C GLU A 159 11.49 -10.70 -20.79
N ILE A 160 11.76 -11.56 -19.80
CA ILE A 160 13.09 -12.15 -19.60
C ILE A 160 13.24 -13.36 -20.53
N PRO A 161 14.24 -13.37 -21.47
CA PRO A 161 14.48 -14.50 -22.35
C PRO A 161 14.77 -15.80 -21.58
N ARG A 162 14.18 -16.89 -22.04
CA ARG A 162 14.37 -18.22 -21.40
C ARG A 162 15.81 -18.72 -21.48
N ASP A 163 16.50 -18.36 -22.54
CA ASP A 163 17.90 -18.80 -22.82
C ASP A 163 18.85 -18.42 -21.68
N ILE A 164 18.60 -17.27 -21.00
CA ILE A 164 19.40 -16.83 -19.85
C ILE A 164 19.24 -17.79 -18.66
N GLU A 165 18.03 -18.26 -18.42
CA GLU A 165 17.73 -19.23 -17.38
C GLU A 165 18.24 -20.64 -17.74
N GLU A 166 18.08 -21.03 -19.00
CA GLU A 166 18.58 -22.30 -19.53
C GLU A 166 20.11 -22.38 -19.48
N ALA A 167 20.83 -21.31 -19.80
CA ALA A 167 22.27 -21.22 -19.65
C ALA A 167 22.73 -21.48 -18.20
N ALA A 168 22.07 -20.86 -17.20
CA ALA A 168 22.38 -21.09 -15.79
C ALA A 168 22.12 -22.56 -15.39
N MET A 169 21.12 -23.22 -15.96
CA MET A 169 20.86 -24.64 -15.71
C MET A 169 21.90 -25.55 -16.38
N VAL A 170 22.45 -25.17 -17.54
CA VAL A 170 23.57 -25.89 -18.18
C VAL A 170 24.85 -25.77 -17.33
N ASP A 171 25.04 -24.61 -16.66
CA ASP A 171 26.15 -24.39 -15.72
C ASP A 171 25.99 -25.14 -14.38
N GLY A 172 24.89 -25.91 -14.22
CA GLY A 172 24.66 -26.78 -13.08
C GLY A 172 23.69 -26.21 -12.02
N ASP A 173 23.09 -25.02 -12.23
CA ASP A 173 22.08 -24.48 -11.33
C ASP A 173 20.77 -25.28 -11.44
N SER A 174 20.13 -25.53 -10.29
CA SER A 174 18.75 -25.99 -10.28
C SER A 174 17.81 -24.85 -10.70
N ARG A 175 16.57 -25.16 -11.12
CA ARG A 175 15.56 -24.13 -11.50
C ARG A 175 15.33 -23.10 -10.40
N LEU A 176 15.29 -23.53 -9.13
CA LEU A 176 15.09 -22.62 -8.00
C LEU A 176 16.32 -21.73 -7.78
N THR A 177 17.52 -22.27 -8.03
CA THR A 177 18.78 -21.50 -7.96
C THR A 177 18.84 -20.50 -9.09
N ALA A 178 18.53 -20.90 -10.33
CA ALA A 178 18.43 -20.01 -11.49
C ALA A 178 17.38 -18.90 -11.26
N LEU A 179 16.20 -19.23 -10.70
CA LEU A 179 15.20 -18.22 -10.30
C LEU A 179 15.82 -17.20 -9.35
N ARG A 180 16.49 -17.64 -8.27
CA ARG A 180 17.01 -16.73 -7.23
C ARG A 180 18.21 -15.92 -7.68
N ARG A 181 19.14 -16.52 -8.44
CA ARG A 181 20.42 -15.92 -8.83
C ARG A 181 20.35 -15.10 -10.11
N VAL A 182 19.45 -15.47 -11.02
CA VAL A 182 19.40 -14.88 -12.37
C VAL A 182 18.07 -14.15 -12.59
N VAL A 183 16.94 -14.86 -12.50
CA VAL A 183 15.65 -14.32 -12.91
C VAL A 183 15.11 -13.24 -11.94
N LEU A 184 15.16 -13.47 -10.62
CA LEU A 184 14.69 -12.49 -9.63
C LEU A 184 15.51 -11.18 -9.62
N PRO A 185 16.85 -11.20 -9.72
CA PRO A 185 17.62 -9.97 -9.88
C PRO A 185 17.26 -9.17 -11.14
N LEU A 186 17.00 -9.84 -12.27
CA LEU A 186 16.55 -9.20 -13.50
C LEU A 186 15.13 -8.63 -13.38
N ALA A 187 14.24 -9.34 -12.66
CA ALA A 187 12.87 -8.91 -12.38
C ALA A 187 12.76 -7.93 -11.18
N ALA A 188 13.86 -7.62 -10.48
CA ALA A 188 13.84 -6.80 -9.26
C ALA A 188 13.15 -5.43 -9.43
N PRO A 189 13.28 -4.71 -10.55
CA PRO A 189 12.54 -3.47 -10.75
C PRO A 189 11.01 -3.68 -10.75
N GLY A 190 10.54 -4.75 -11.40
CA GLY A 190 9.14 -5.13 -11.41
C GLY A 190 8.63 -5.54 -10.03
N LEU A 191 9.43 -6.32 -9.30
CA LEU A 191 9.10 -6.73 -7.94
C LEU A 191 9.01 -5.52 -7.00
N ALA A 192 9.92 -4.56 -7.11
CA ALA A 192 9.90 -3.33 -6.34
C ALA A 192 8.65 -2.49 -6.65
N ALA A 193 8.31 -2.30 -7.92
CA ALA A 193 7.10 -1.56 -8.33
C ALA A 193 5.83 -2.24 -7.80
N THR A 194 5.75 -3.57 -7.91
CA THR A 194 4.63 -4.38 -7.40
C THR A 194 4.51 -4.27 -5.89
N ALA A 195 5.62 -4.35 -5.15
CA ALA A 195 5.65 -4.19 -3.70
C ALA A 195 5.15 -2.82 -3.26
N ILE A 196 5.62 -1.76 -3.91
CA ILE A 196 5.22 -0.38 -3.61
C ILE A 196 3.71 -0.19 -3.80
N PHE A 197 3.19 -0.63 -4.94
CA PHE A 197 1.77 -0.52 -5.21
C PHE A 197 0.93 -1.31 -4.20
N SER A 198 1.34 -2.53 -3.86
CA SER A 198 0.68 -3.37 -2.85
C SER A 198 0.68 -2.71 -1.46
N VAL A 199 1.80 -2.13 -1.03
CA VAL A 199 1.89 -1.42 0.25
C VAL A 199 0.95 -0.22 0.26
N ILE A 200 1.00 0.64 -0.77
CA ILE A 200 0.17 1.84 -0.83
C ILE A 200 -1.32 1.49 -0.83
N THR A 201 -1.74 0.53 -1.66
CA THR A 201 -3.15 0.14 -1.76
C THR A 201 -3.66 -0.51 -0.48
N THR A 202 -2.88 -1.40 0.13
CA THR A 202 -3.28 -2.07 1.38
C THR A 202 -3.30 -1.12 2.58
N TYR A 203 -2.32 -0.21 2.68
CA TYR A 203 -2.26 0.75 3.78
C TYR A 203 -3.43 1.74 3.75
N ASN A 204 -3.84 2.16 2.56
CA ASN A 204 -4.93 3.13 2.39
C ASN A 204 -6.32 2.48 2.30
N ASP A 205 -6.43 1.15 2.34
CA ASP A 205 -7.75 0.51 2.30
C ASP A 205 -8.54 0.81 3.57
N PHE A 206 -9.74 1.32 3.34
CA PHE A 206 -10.69 1.67 4.38
C PHE A 206 -11.84 0.68 4.47
N LEU A 207 -12.38 0.28 3.30
CA LEU A 207 -13.66 -0.43 3.23
C LEU A 207 -13.59 -1.82 3.84
N ILE A 208 -12.58 -2.59 3.46
CA ILE A 208 -12.38 -3.97 3.95
C ILE A 208 -12.05 -3.93 5.43
N ALA A 209 -11.12 -3.05 5.84
CA ALA A 209 -10.76 -2.90 7.25
C ALA A 209 -11.96 -2.48 8.11
N LEU A 210 -12.75 -1.48 7.67
CA LEU A 210 -13.95 -1.03 8.40
C LEU A 210 -14.96 -2.14 8.61
N THR A 211 -15.12 -3.00 7.59
CA THR A 211 -16.15 -4.06 7.64
C THR A 211 -15.73 -5.26 8.48
N LEU A 212 -14.44 -5.59 8.44
CA LEU A 212 -13.91 -6.80 9.09
C LEU A 212 -13.39 -6.56 10.51
N THR A 213 -13.30 -5.29 10.96
CA THR A 213 -12.77 -4.94 12.29
C THR A 213 -13.74 -4.03 13.04
N SER A 214 -13.78 -4.15 14.38
CA SER A 214 -14.71 -3.40 15.24
C SER A 214 -14.05 -2.80 16.50
N THR A 215 -12.82 -3.23 16.84
CA THR A 215 -12.12 -2.75 18.03
C THR A 215 -10.75 -2.15 17.70
N PRO A 216 -10.21 -1.25 18.54
CA PRO A 216 -8.89 -0.65 18.34
C PRO A 216 -7.74 -1.65 18.18
N ASP A 217 -7.88 -2.87 18.70
CA ASP A 217 -6.83 -3.90 18.66
C ASP A 217 -6.61 -4.49 17.26
N SER A 218 -7.57 -4.31 16.36
CA SER A 218 -7.53 -4.81 15.00
C SER A 218 -7.71 -3.74 13.92
N GLN A 219 -8.32 -2.60 14.26
CA GLN A 219 -8.56 -1.50 13.32
C GLN A 219 -7.26 -0.89 12.79
N THR A 220 -7.28 -0.50 11.51
CA THR A 220 -6.16 0.16 10.81
C THR A 220 -6.26 1.68 10.91
N VAL A 221 -5.19 2.39 10.52
CA VAL A 221 -5.15 3.86 10.53
C VAL A 221 -6.33 4.51 9.80
N PRO A 222 -6.70 4.13 8.56
CA PRO A 222 -7.85 4.74 7.89
C PRO A 222 -9.17 4.59 8.68
N VAL A 223 -9.39 3.42 9.29
CA VAL A 223 -10.57 3.18 10.13
C VAL A 223 -10.50 4.01 11.41
N GLY A 224 -9.33 4.02 12.08
CA GLY A 224 -9.12 4.83 13.29
C GLY A 224 -9.35 6.31 13.04
N VAL A 225 -8.88 6.86 11.92
CA VAL A 225 -9.14 8.27 11.56
C VAL A 225 -10.63 8.55 11.37
N SER A 226 -11.40 7.62 10.83
CA SER A 226 -12.84 7.79 10.65
C SER A 226 -13.61 7.90 11.98
N THR A 227 -13.08 7.34 13.07
CA THR A 227 -13.72 7.46 14.40
C THR A 227 -13.67 8.88 14.99
N LEU A 228 -12.78 9.74 14.45
CA LEU A 228 -12.68 11.16 14.81
C LEU A 228 -13.83 12.00 14.23
N ILE A 229 -14.59 11.43 13.30
CA ILE A 229 -15.86 12.00 12.81
C ILE A 229 -16.94 11.57 13.78
N GLY A 230 -17.08 12.32 14.89
CA GLY A 230 -18.10 12.06 15.90
C GLY A 230 -19.51 12.33 15.38
N LYS A 231 -20.53 11.74 16.05
CA LYS A 231 -21.94 11.95 15.70
C LYS A 231 -22.42 13.39 15.89
N ILE A 232 -21.78 14.15 16.79
CA ILE A 232 -22.19 15.52 17.18
C ILE A 232 -21.18 16.53 16.62
N GLN A 233 -19.90 16.22 16.61
CA GLN A 233 -18.84 17.15 16.24
C GLN A 233 -17.68 16.43 15.59
N ILE A 234 -17.05 17.09 14.60
CA ILE A 234 -15.80 16.62 13.98
C ILE A 234 -14.63 17.16 14.79
N GLU A 235 -13.75 16.28 15.21
CA GLU A 235 -12.52 16.61 15.94
C GLU A 235 -11.41 17.01 14.96
N TRP A 236 -11.52 18.21 14.37
CA TRP A 236 -10.63 18.68 13.30
C TRP A 236 -9.15 18.70 13.68
N GLY A 237 -8.81 19.11 14.90
CA GLY A 237 -7.43 19.13 15.37
C GLY A 237 -6.81 17.73 15.47
N PRO A 238 -7.41 16.80 16.24
CA PRO A 238 -6.98 15.41 16.28
C PRO A 238 -7.01 14.73 14.92
N MET A 239 -8.02 15.02 14.05
CA MET A 239 -8.09 14.47 12.69
C MET A 239 -6.91 14.93 11.83
N ALA A 240 -6.54 16.20 11.88
CA ALA A 240 -5.36 16.72 11.19
C ALA A 240 -4.08 16.10 11.73
N ALA A 241 -3.95 15.94 13.06
CA ALA A 241 -2.82 15.26 13.68
C ALA A 241 -2.75 13.78 13.26
N ALA A 242 -3.89 13.09 13.18
CA ALA A 242 -3.97 11.71 12.69
C ALA A 242 -3.55 11.58 11.23
N GLY A 243 -3.94 12.53 10.38
CA GLY A 243 -3.49 12.61 8.99
C GLY A 243 -1.98 12.77 8.87
N VAL A 244 -1.37 13.69 9.67
CA VAL A 244 0.09 13.88 9.71
C VAL A 244 0.79 12.57 10.12
N ILE A 245 0.38 11.98 11.25
CA ILE A 245 1.00 10.74 11.76
C ILE A 245 0.76 9.56 10.83
N GLY A 246 -0.47 9.42 10.31
CA GLY A 246 -0.84 8.34 9.39
C GLY A 246 -0.13 8.41 8.05
N ALA A 247 0.26 9.60 7.59
CA ALA A 247 1.04 9.76 6.36
C ALA A 247 2.52 9.35 6.53
N LEU A 248 3.09 9.44 7.74
CA LEU A 248 4.51 9.20 7.97
C LEU A 248 5.01 7.83 7.48
N PRO A 249 4.33 6.68 7.78
CA PRO A 249 4.81 5.37 7.31
C PRO A 249 4.91 5.29 5.78
N ILE A 250 3.91 5.80 5.06
CA ILE A 250 3.91 5.81 3.59
C ILE A 250 4.98 6.76 3.05
N MET A 251 5.17 7.93 3.65
CA MET A 251 6.21 8.88 3.25
C MET A 251 7.60 8.29 3.45
N ILE A 252 7.88 7.68 4.60
CA ILE A 252 9.14 7.00 4.88
C ILE A 252 9.37 5.87 3.87
N PHE A 253 8.36 5.05 3.64
CA PHE A 253 8.42 3.98 2.66
C PHE A 253 8.70 4.50 1.25
N ALA A 254 8.01 5.56 0.81
CA ALA A 254 8.22 6.19 -0.49
C ALA A 254 9.66 6.71 -0.66
N ILE A 255 10.22 7.36 0.38
CA ILE A 255 11.61 7.85 0.38
C ILE A 255 12.60 6.69 0.27
N LEU A 256 12.39 5.60 0.99
CA LEU A 256 13.29 4.44 0.95
C LEU A 256 13.30 3.75 -0.42
N VAL A 257 12.17 3.74 -1.11
CA VAL A 257 11.99 2.95 -2.35
C VAL A 257 12.11 3.80 -3.63
N GLN A 258 12.09 5.14 -3.54
CA GLN A 258 12.14 6.06 -4.70
C GLN A 258 13.27 5.76 -5.70
N ARG A 259 14.44 5.36 -5.21
CA ARG A 259 15.59 5.02 -6.08
C ARG A 259 15.33 3.80 -6.99
N HIS A 260 14.44 2.89 -6.59
CA HIS A 260 14.07 1.71 -7.36
C HIS A 260 12.96 2.03 -8.39
N PHE A 261 12.12 3.02 -8.09
CA PHE A 261 11.08 3.51 -8.99
C PHE A 261 11.66 4.13 -10.27
N VAL A 262 12.66 5.00 -10.12
CA VAL A 262 13.25 5.71 -11.25
C VAL A 262 13.91 4.74 -12.24
N ARG A 263 14.56 3.70 -11.75
CA ARG A 263 15.19 2.67 -12.60
C ARG A 263 14.18 1.80 -13.35
N GLY A 264 13.05 1.45 -12.73
CA GLY A 264 12.01 0.62 -13.34
C GLY A 264 11.23 1.33 -14.45
N LEU A 265 10.94 2.63 -14.28
CA LEU A 265 10.21 3.43 -15.28
C LEU A 265 11.08 3.82 -16.48
N THR A 266 12.39 3.99 -16.30
CA THR A 266 13.29 4.36 -17.40
C THR A 266 13.63 3.19 -18.31
N LEU A 267 13.62 1.95 -17.85
CA LEU A 267 13.83 0.76 -18.68
C LEU A 267 12.63 0.48 -19.60
N GLY A 268 11.42 0.88 -19.25
CA GLY A 268 10.22 0.78 -20.10
C GLY A 268 10.01 1.94 -21.07
N ALA A 269 10.76 3.05 -20.93
CA ALA A 269 10.60 4.26 -21.74
C ALA A 269 11.62 4.38 -22.88
N VAL A 270 12.59 3.47 -22.98
CA VAL A 270 13.57 3.40 -24.08
C VAL A 270 13.17 2.24 -24.98
N LYS A 271 12.25 2.51 -25.87
CA LYS A 271 12.02 1.76 -27.12
C LYS A 271 12.36 2.66 -28.27
#